data_fbf14d15542a61a812ae0be77a9bf68c
#
_entry.id   fbf14d15542a61a812ae0be77a9bf68c
#
_cell.length_a   1.000
_cell.length_b   1.000
_cell.length_c   1.000
_cell.angle_alpha   90.00
_cell.angle_beta   90.00
_cell.angle_gamma   90.00
#
_symmetry.space_group_name_H-M   'P 1'
#
loop_
_entity.id
_entity.type
_entity.pdbx_description
1 polymer ?
#
loop_
_entity_poly.entity_id
_entity_poly.type
_entity_poly.pdbx_seq_one_letter_code
_entity_poly.pdbx_strand_id
1 'polypeptide(L)'
;LELLSLEIDKKDDVSYYNIISTLTNLQHKSMTATIYAQNDTYDKIIYNIDKLTDIEECRDEIISKINDIIKSYMMEEAFNYFEKSYFYFEDAESSSIKKIIEEEINSDIKVNLILKVKIKEYLESSSVINVNGFVKFRLKFIKDYVQQIVEKCIDNYLIKKEYTDFISMLKYFSEDETETKENINIMFNDGKLQIYNEDMEKISLISNVEFSEELEPSELIYDESIINSIITISPKKIIMHLTKSYENMDDISKNTVDIINKLFVDRIKFCMDCEYCKG
;
A
#
# COMPACT_ATOMS: atom_id res chain seq x y z
N LEU A 1 42.74 7.85 -6.95
CA LEU A 1 42.17 8.72 -7.97
C LEU A 1 40.81 9.25 -7.47
N GLU A 2 40.63 10.58 -7.57
CA GLU A 2 39.31 11.18 -7.26
C GLU A 2 38.27 10.74 -8.30
N LEU A 3 37.16 10.16 -7.85
CA LEU A 3 36.07 9.69 -8.69
C LEU A 3 35.04 10.80 -8.87
N LEU A 4 34.56 11.38 -7.76
CA LEU A 4 33.63 12.50 -7.72
C LEU A 4 33.58 13.11 -6.32
N SER A 5 32.94 14.26 -6.20
CA SER A 5 32.71 14.89 -4.90
C SER A 5 31.30 15.38 -4.71
N LEU A 6 30.80 15.34 -3.47
CA LEU A 6 29.50 15.81 -3.05
C LEU A 6 29.62 16.99 -2.10
N GLU A 7 28.78 18.00 -2.28
CA GLU A 7 28.64 19.13 -1.35
C GLU A 7 27.32 18.99 -0.59
N ILE A 8 27.35 19.22 0.72
CA ILE A 8 26.23 19.04 1.63
C ILE A 8 26.10 20.28 2.49
N ASP A 9 24.91 20.87 2.49
CA ASP A 9 24.60 22.06 3.30
C ASP A 9 24.54 21.69 4.80
N LYS A 10 25.13 22.55 5.64
CA LYS A 10 25.18 22.38 7.11
C LYS A 10 23.95 22.90 7.86
N LYS A 11 22.95 23.40 7.16
CA LYS A 11 21.83 24.16 7.76
C LYS A 11 20.89 23.37 8.65
N ASP A 12 20.98 22.04 8.64
CA ASP A 12 20.03 21.17 9.34
C ASP A 12 20.82 20.08 10.10
N ASP A 13 20.99 20.25 11.39
CA ASP A 13 21.87 19.40 12.20
C ASP A 13 21.50 17.91 12.17
N VAL A 14 20.23 17.55 12.26
CA VAL A 14 19.79 16.13 12.30
C VAL A 14 19.86 15.49 10.92
N SER A 15 19.35 16.17 9.91
CA SER A 15 19.38 15.73 8.51
C SER A 15 20.80 15.63 7.99
N TYR A 16 21.67 16.58 8.35
CA TYR A 16 23.08 16.60 7.98
C TYR A 16 23.83 15.35 8.44
N TYR A 17 23.71 14.97 9.72
CA TYR A 17 24.41 13.77 10.24
C TYR A 17 23.94 12.47 9.57
N ASN A 18 22.63 12.36 9.28
CA ASN A 18 22.07 11.21 8.57
C ASN A 18 22.60 11.14 7.12
N ILE A 19 22.67 12.28 6.43
CA ILE A 19 23.21 12.37 5.07
C ILE A 19 24.68 11.96 5.06
N ILE A 20 25.51 12.53 5.93
CA ILE A 20 26.93 12.18 6.06
C ILE A 20 27.12 10.69 6.36
N SER A 21 26.36 10.16 7.32
CA SER A 21 26.43 8.74 7.68
C SER A 21 26.08 7.84 6.49
N THR A 22 25.02 8.16 5.75
CA THR A 22 24.61 7.41 4.56
C THR A 22 25.68 7.44 3.48
N LEU A 23 26.25 8.62 3.21
CA LEU A 23 27.23 8.81 2.13
C LEU A 23 28.61 8.24 2.45
N THR A 24 29.01 8.16 3.71
CA THR A 24 30.32 7.63 4.13
C THR A 24 30.32 6.13 4.44
N ASN A 25 29.17 5.51 4.61
CA ASN A 25 29.04 4.06 4.83
C ASN A 25 29.19 3.30 3.51
N LEU A 26 30.43 3.09 3.06
CA LEU A 26 30.77 2.44 1.80
C LEU A 26 30.85 0.92 1.95
N GLN A 27 30.32 0.21 0.96
CA GLN A 27 30.39 -1.25 0.89
C GLN A 27 31.56 -1.73 0.01
N HIS A 28 31.89 -0.96 -1.02
CA HIS A 28 32.96 -1.31 -1.95
C HIS A 28 34.37 -1.06 -1.34
N LYS A 29 35.18 -2.11 -1.26
CA LYS A 29 36.50 -2.08 -0.56
C LYS A 29 37.54 -1.20 -1.24
N SER A 30 37.42 -0.96 -2.55
CA SER A 30 38.36 -0.12 -3.32
C SER A 30 38.00 1.36 -3.32
N MET A 31 36.95 1.77 -2.58
CA MET A 31 36.51 3.15 -2.50
C MET A 31 36.66 3.69 -1.07
N THR A 32 37.12 4.93 -0.97
CA THR A 32 37.23 5.66 0.29
C THR A 32 36.50 7.00 0.18
N ALA A 33 35.81 7.41 1.24
CA ALA A 33 35.20 8.73 1.36
C ALA A 33 35.96 9.56 2.39
N THR A 34 36.32 10.76 2.01
CA THR A 34 37.01 11.71 2.91
C THR A 34 36.19 12.98 3.01
N ILE A 35 35.89 13.42 4.23
CA ILE A 35 35.11 14.63 4.50
C ILE A 35 36.09 15.80 4.67
N TYR A 36 35.84 16.87 3.94
CA TYR A 36 36.58 18.14 4.04
C TYR A 36 35.60 19.25 4.45
N ALA A 37 35.85 19.89 5.60
CA ALA A 37 35.15 21.11 5.96
C ALA A 37 35.60 22.25 5.03
N GLN A 38 34.68 22.76 4.17
CA GLN A 38 35.05 23.83 3.24
C GLN A 38 34.80 25.23 3.81
N ASN A 39 33.62 25.41 4.47
CA ASN A 39 33.25 26.67 5.09
C ASN A 39 32.12 26.46 6.11
N ASP A 40 31.58 27.55 6.65
CA ASP A 40 30.46 27.49 7.61
C ASP A 40 29.12 27.05 6.99
N THR A 41 29.03 26.95 5.67
CA THR A 41 27.77 26.68 4.95
C THR A 41 27.67 25.26 4.41
N TYR A 42 28.76 24.64 4.00
CA TYR A 42 28.74 23.27 3.46
C TYR A 42 30.07 22.52 3.69
N ASP A 43 29.97 21.21 3.71
CA ASP A 43 31.06 20.27 3.69
C ASP A 43 31.15 19.55 2.36
N LYS A 44 32.37 19.09 2.01
CA LYS A 44 32.63 18.35 0.79
C LYS A 44 33.05 16.92 1.13
N ILE A 45 32.37 15.93 0.54
CA ILE A 45 32.84 14.54 0.57
C ILE A 45 33.51 14.25 -0.75
N ILE A 46 34.77 13.77 -0.68
CA ILE A 46 35.52 13.33 -1.84
C ILE A 46 35.63 11.81 -1.83
N TYR A 47 35.23 11.20 -2.92
CA TYR A 47 35.33 9.76 -3.14
C TYR A 47 36.59 9.47 -3.96
N ASN A 48 37.45 8.63 -3.42
CA ASN A 48 38.64 8.14 -4.09
C ASN A 48 38.56 6.65 -4.34
N ILE A 49 39.08 6.20 -5.47
CA ILE A 49 39.17 4.80 -5.85
C ILE A 49 40.60 4.36 -6.03
N ASP A 50 40.87 3.11 -5.67
CA ASP A 50 42.20 2.52 -5.78
C ASP A 50 42.45 1.86 -7.14
N LYS A 51 41.35 1.32 -7.76
CA LYS A 51 41.39 0.60 -9.02
C LYS A 51 40.42 1.16 -10.05
N LEU A 52 40.94 1.42 -11.26
CA LEU A 52 40.16 1.93 -12.37
C LEU A 52 39.11 0.92 -12.90
N THR A 53 39.32 -0.37 -12.64
CA THR A 53 38.39 -1.43 -13.04
C THR A 53 37.06 -1.36 -12.30
N ASP A 54 37.02 -0.71 -11.15
CA ASP A 54 35.86 -0.71 -10.23
C ASP A 54 35.04 0.58 -10.33
N ILE A 55 35.34 1.45 -11.34
CA ILE A 55 34.71 2.79 -11.48
C ILE A 55 33.19 2.71 -11.55
N GLU A 56 32.64 1.85 -12.38
CA GLU A 56 31.18 1.79 -12.60
C GLU A 56 30.46 1.26 -11.35
N GLU A 57 31.01 0.23 -10.70
CA GLU A 57 30.43 -0.31 -9.47
C GLU A 57 30.45 0.72 -8.33
N CYS A 58 31.55 1.46 -8.19
CA CYS A 58 31.68 2.54 -7.21
C CYS A 58 30.72 3.70 -7.49
N ARG A 59 30.53 4.06 -8.76
CA ARG A 59 29.56 5.10 -9.15
C ARG A 59 28.14 4.65 -8.86
N ASP A 60 27.77 3.43 -9.18
CA ASP A 60 26.44 2.89 -8.93
C ASP A 60 26.13 2.84 -7.42
N GLU A 61 27.11 2.53 -6.58
CA GLU A 61 26.95 2.61 -5.12
C GLU A 61 26.66 4.04 -4.67
N ILE A 62 27.42 5.04 -5.15
CA ILE A 62 27.18 6.45 -4.79
C ILE A 62 25.82 6.93 -5.30
N ILE A 63 25.45 6.58 -6.54
CA ILE A 63 24.11 6.88 -7.11
C ILE A 63 23.01 6.31 -6.22
N SER A 64 23.17 5.07 -5.76
CA SER A 64 22.20 4.44 -4.85
C SER A 64 22.07 5.20 -3.53
N LYS A 65 23.19 5.63 -2.93
CA LYS A 65 23.18 6.40 -1.68
C LYS A 65 22.53 7.79 -1.84
N ILE A 66 22.80 8.47 -2.95
CA ILE A 66 22.15 9.75 -3.28
C ILE A 66 20.66 9.52 -3.45
N ASN A 67 20.26 8.43 -4.13
CA ASN A 67 18.85 8.08 -4.28
C ASN A 67 18.15 7.84 -2.93
N ASP A 68 18.81 7.18 -1.98
CA ASP A 68 18.26 6.94 -0.63
C ASP A 68 18.07 8.26 0.14
N ILE A 69 18.99 9.22 0.00
CA ILE A 69 18.86 10.56 0.58
C ILE A 69 17.66 11.31 -0.05
N ILE A 70 17.51 11.22 -1.37
CA ILE A 70 16.37 11.86 -2.06
C ILE A 70 15.05 11.25 -1.58
N LYS A 71 14.99 9.94 -1.37
CA LYS A 71 13.81 9.26 -0.80
C LYS A 71 13.49 9.76 0.61
N SER A 72 14.50 9.91 1.47
CA SER A 72 14.31 10.46 2.81
C SER A 72 13.72 11.89 2.75
N TYR A 73 14.21 12.71 1.83
CA TYR A 73 13.65 14.03 1.56
C TYR A 73 12.21 13.98 1.06
N MET A 74 11.90 13.06 0.13
CA MET A 74 10.53 12.86 -0.38
C MET A 74 9.59 12.44 0.76
N MET A 75 10.06 11.59 1.67
CA MET A 75 9.30 11.15 2.84
C MET A 75 8.96 12.32 3.77
N GLU A 76 9.94 13.15 4.07
CA GLU A 76 9.75 14.36 4.89
C GLU A 76 8.73 15.32 4.25
N GLU A 77 8.85 15.60 2.95
CA GLU A 77 7.91 16.43 2.21
C GLU A 77 6.50 15.82 2.18
N ALA A 78 6.39 14.49 2.05
CA ALA A 78 5.12 13.77 2.09
C ALA A 78 4.42 13.90 3.45
N PHE A 79 5.15 13.71 4.52
CA PHE A 79 4.61 13.85 5.88
C PHE A 79 4.22 15.29 6.19
N ASN A 80 5.06 16.26 5.79
CA ASN A 80 4.75 17.68 5.93
C ASN A 80 3.49 18.08 5.14
N TYR A 81 3.33 17.57 3.91
CA TYR A 81 2.13 17.80 3.11
C TYR A 81 0.90 17.16 3.75
N PHE A 82 1.01 15.90 4.18
CA PHE A 82 -0.04 15.16 4.86
C PHE A 82 -0.51 15.92 6.13
N GLU A 83 0.39 16.28 7.03
CA GLU A 83 0.06 16.95 8.28
C GLU A 83 -0.60 18.31 8.08
N LYS A 84 -0.19 19.06 7.05
CA LYS A 84 -0.78 20.37 6.75
C LYS A 84 -2.14 20.28 6.09
N SER A 85 -2.34 19.32 5.20
CA SER A 85 -3.55 19.22 4.38
C SER A 85 -4.64 18.36 5.01
N TYR A 86 -4.26 17.40 5.87
CA TYR A 86 -5.13 16.37 6.41
C TYR A 86 -5.07 16.29 7.95
N PHE A 87 -5.00 17.44 8.58
CA PHE A 87 -4.85 17.63 10.04
C PHE A 87 -6.03 17.11 10.88
N TYR A 88 -7.12 16.70 10.25
CA TYR A 88 -8.34 16.22 10.89
C TYR A 88 -8.34 14.72 11.21
N PHE A 89 -7.36 13.95 10.72
CA PHE A 89 -7.21 12.55 11.10
C PHE A 89 -6.72 12.41 12.54
N GLU A 90 -7.27 11.43 13.27
CA GLU A 90 -6.79 11.09 14.61
C GLU A 90 -5.38 10.50 14.59
N ASP A 91 -4.67 10.54 15.73
CA ASP A 91 -3.27 10.10 15.84
C ASP A 91 -3.04 8.66 15.34
N ALA A 92 -3.97 7.73 15.64
CA ALA A 92 -3.89 6.35 15.20
C ALA A 92 -4.05 6.19 13.69
N GLU A 93 -4.98 6.94 13.09
CA GLU A 93 -5.21 6.99 11.65
C GLU A 93 -4.02 7.62 10.93
N SER A 94 -3.55 8.77 11.43
CA SER A 94 -2.37 9.47 10.92
C SER A 94 -1.15 8.57 10.90
N SER A 95 -0.93 7.79 11.95
CA SER A 95 0.19 6.82 12.03
C SER A 95 0.05 5.71 10.98
N SER A 96 -1.17 5.23 10.76
CA SER A 96 -1.46 4.19 9.76
C SER A 96 -1.25 4.71 8.34
N ILE A 97 -1.74 5.93 8.05
CA ILE A 97 -1.60 6.57 6.73
C ILE A 97 -0.12 6.86 6.44
N LYS A 98 0.64 7.39 7.40
CA LYS A 98 2.08 7.63 7.24
C LYS A 98 2.83 6.35 6.89
N LYS A 99 2.47 5.23 7.50
CA LYS A 99 3.06 3.93 7.17
C LYS A 99 2.76 3.50 5.72
N ILE A 100 1.53 3.70 5.25
CA ILE A 100 1.15 3.41 3.86
C ILE A 100 1.94 4.30 2.89
N ILE A 101 2.09 5.60 3.19
CA ILE A 101 2.88 6.55 2.39
C ILE A 101 4.35 6.09 2.32
N GLU A 102 4.93 5.68 3.44
CA GLU A 102 6.31 5.17 3.51
C GLU A 102 6.50 3.91 2.65
N GLU A 103 5.60 2.96 2.75
CA GLU A 103 5.62 1.73 1.95
C GLU A 103 5.50 2.03 0.45
N GLU A 104 4.61 2.95 0.05
CA GLU A 104 4.41 3.33 -1.35
C GLU A 104 5.64 4.03 -1.92
N ILE A 105 6.21 5.04 -1.24
CA ILE A 105 7.42 5.74 -1.70
C ILE A 105 8.61 4.77 -1.83
N ASN A 106 8.77 3.85 -0.88
CA ASN A 106 9.88 2.89 -0.90
C ASN A 106 9.74 1.84 -2.00
N SER A 107 8.53 1.43 -2.32
CA SER A 107 8.24 0.38 -3.32
C SER A 107 8.13 0.88 -4.76
N ASP A 108 8.02 2.19 -5.01
CA ASP A 108 7.85 2.73 -6.37
C ASP A 108 9.11 2.57 -7.21
N ILE A 109 9.12 1.51 -8.02
CA ILE A 109 10.22 1.17 -8.92
C ILE A 109 10.40 2.26 -10.00
N LYS A 110 9.32 2.86 -10.51
CA LYS A 110 9.39 3.84 -11.61
C LYS A 110 10.13 5.08 -11.17
N VAL A 111 9.77 5.65 -10.02
CA VAL A 111 10.45 6.83 -9.48
C VAL A 111 11.90 6.53 -9.14
N ASN A 112 12.18 5.38 -8.54
CA ASN A 112 13.54 4.95 -8.27
C ASN A 112 14.42 4.90 -9.53
N LEU A 113 13.89 4.39 -10.64
CA LEU A 113 14.61 4.36 -11.92
C LEU A 113 14.82 5.77 -12.48
N ILE A 114 13.78 6.62 -12.45
CA ILE A 114 13.87 8.02 -12.92
C ILE A 114 14.93 8.79 -12.12
N LEU A 115 14.95 8.64 -10.80
CA LEU A 115 15.94 9.29 -9.94
C LEU A 115 17.36 8.84 -10.28
N LYS A 116 17.61 7.53 -10.37
CA LYS A 116 18.91 6.97 -10.74
C LYS A 116 19.40 7.48 -12.10
N VAL A 117 18.53 7.52 -13.12
CA VAL A 117 18.87 8.05 -14.44
C VAL A 117 19.24 9.53 -14.35
N LYS A 118 18.44 10.35 -13.65
CA LYS A 118 18.72 11.80 -13.50
C LYS A 118 20.02 12.09 -12.73
N ILE A 119 20.32 11.28 -11.70
CA ILE A 119 21.57 11.40 -10.95
C ILE A 119 22.74 11.03 -11.88
N LYS A 120 22.62 9.94 -12.65
CA LYS A 120 23.66 9.48 -13.60
C LYS A 120 23.93 10.52 -14.67
N GLU A 121 22.90 11.06 -15.34
CA GLU A 121 23.01 12.12 -16.34
C GLU A 121 23.72 13.37 -15.77
N TYR A 122 23.43 13.73 -14.53
CA TYR A 122 24.09 14.84 -13.88
C TYR A 122 25.59 14.56 -13.62
N LEU A 123 25.92 13.36 -13.13
CA LEU A 123 27.30 12.94 -12.88
C LEU A 123 28.15 12.79 -14.15
N GLU A 124 27.54 12.52 -15.29
CA GLU A 124 28.21 12.53 -16.60
C GLU A 124 28.64 13.95 -17.02
N SER A 125 27.87 14.97 -16.62
CA SER A 125 28.12 16.36 -16.95
C SER A 125 28.93 17.12 -15.90
N SER A 126 29.01 16.63 -14.66
CA SER A 126 29.69 17.29 -13.54
C SER A 126 30.30 16.28 -12.57
N SER A 127 31.54 16.48 -12.19
CA SER A 127 32.22 15.70 -11.16
C SER A 127 31.88 16.15 -9.73
N VAL A 128 31.06 17.21 -9.58
CA VAL A 128 30.65 17.76 -8.28
C VAL A 128 29.13 17.86 -8.25
N ILE A 129 28.49 17.30 -7.23
CA ILE A 129 27.08 17.48 -6.93
C ILE A 129 26.90 18.22 -5.61
N ASN A 130 26.19 19.33 -5.63
CA ASN A 130 25.55 19.87 -4.44
C ASN A 130 24.20 19.16 -4.27
N VAL A 131 24.08 18.29 -3.25
CA VAL A 131 22.93 17.40 -3.06
C VAL A 131 21.64 18.20 -2.86
N ASN A 132 21.65 19.20 -2.00
CA ASN A 132 20.49 20.04 -1.70
C ASN A 132 20.06 20.86 -2.93
N GLY A 133 21.03 21.42 -3.66
CA GLY A 133 20.80 22.14 -4.90
C GLY A 133 20.25 21.22 -6.01
N PHE A 134 20.74 20.01 -6.11
CA PHE A 134 20.25 19.02 -7.08
C PHE A 134 18.78 18.70 -6.84
N VAL A 135 18.40 18.38 -5.59
CA VAL A 135 16.99 18.13 -5.22
C VAL A 135 16.12 19.35 -5.55
N LYS A 136 16.50 20.53 -5.10
CA LYS A 136 15.70 21.76 -5.24
C LYS A 136 15.50 22.22 -6.69
N PHE A 137 16.51 22.10 -7.54
CA PHE A 137 16.50 22.68 -8.87
C PHE A 137 16.31 21.68 -10.01
N ARG A 138 16.75 20.42 -9.84
CA ARG A 138 16.71 19.40 -10.88
C ARG A 138 15.54 18.42 -10.73
N LEU A 139 15.02 18.29 -9.51
CA LEU A 139 13.96 17.34 -9.20
C LEU A 139 12.64 18.05 -8.83
N LYS A 140 12.30 19.12 -9.55
CA LYS A 140 11.07 19.90 -9.31
C LYS A 140 9.79 19.07 -9.34
N PHE A 141 9.78 17.98 -10.12
CA PHE A 141 8.65 17.07 -10.23
C PHE A 141 8.36 16.31 -8.91
N ILE A 142 9.33 16.24 -7.98
CA ILE A 142 9.17 15.51 -6.70
C ILE A 142 7.99 16.05 -5.92
N LYS A 143 7.79 17.36 -5.88
CA LYS A 143 6.71 17.97 -5.12
C LYS A 143 5.33 17.51 -5.62
N ASP A 144 5.11 17.56 -6.91
CA ASP A 144 3.84 17.14 -7.51
C ASP A 144 3.63 15.62 -7.37
N TYR A 145 4.71 14.86 -7.54
CA TYR A 145 4.70 13.41 -7.35
C TYR A 145 4.35 13.02 -5.90
N VAL A 146 4.96 13.67 -4.92
CA VAL A 146 4.71 13.43 -3.49
C VAL A 146 3.25 13.74 -3.14
N GLN A 147 2.69 14.84 -3.64
CA GLN A 147 1.28 15.18 -3.43
C GLN A 147 0.36 14.09 -3.98
N GLN A 148 0.58 13.66 -5.23
CA GLN A 148 -0.21 12.58 -5.85
C GLN A 148 -0.13 11.26 -5.08
N ILE A 149 1.04 10.91 -4.56
CA ILE A 149 1.19 9.70 -3.74
C ILE A 149 0.40 9.82 -2.42
N VAL A 150 0.52 10.95 -1.72
CA VAL A 150 -0.20 11.17 -0.47
C VAL A 150 -1.71 11.10 -0.70
N GLU A 151 -2.24 11.79 -1.72
CA GLU A 151 -3.65 11.75 -2.09
C GLU A 151 -4.12 10.31 -2.38
N LYS A 152 -3.39 9.58 -3.22
CA LYS A 152 -3.66 8.17 -3.52
C LYS A 152 -3.67 7.28 -2.27
N CYS A 153 -2.72 7.48 -1.36
CA CYS A 153 -2.65 6.70 -0.11
C CYS A 153 -3.83 6.98 0.79
N ILE A 154 -4.30 8.24 0.84
CA ILE A 154 -5.47 8.64 1.63
C ILE A 154 -6.74 8.04 1.03
N ASP A 155 -6.95 8.15 -0.29
CA ASP A 155 -8.10 7.56 -0.96
C ASP A 155 -8.17 6.05 -0.69
N ASN A 156 -7.06 5.33 -0.85
CA ASN A 156 -6.98 3.90 -0.54
C ASN A 156 -7.26 3.59 0.95
N TYR A 157 -6.81 4.45 1.85
CA TYR A 157 -7.08 4.30 3.28
C TYR A 157 -8.57 4.49 3.58
N LEU A 158 -9.20 5.52 3.02
CA LEU A 158 -10.62 5.82 3.22
C LEU A 158 -11.50 4.71 2.66
N ILE A 159 -11.26 4.25 1.45
CA ILE A 159 -11.99 3.11 0.84
C ILE A 159 -11.90 1.87 1.75
N LYS A 160 -10.71 1.57 2.25
CA LYS A 160 -10.52 0.43 3.15
C LYS A 160 -11.22 0.61 4.50
N LYS A 161 -11.24 1.82 5.03
CA LYS A 161 -11.92 2.16 6.27
C LYS A 161 -13.44 2.03 6.09
N GLU A 162 -14.02 2.64 5.06
CA GLU A 162 -15.44 2.53 4.71
C GLU A 162 -15.87 1.07 4.61
N TYR A 163 -15.09 0.25 3.90
CA TYR A 163 -15.35 -1.18 3.81
C TYR A 163 -15.32 -1.89 5.17
N THR A 164 -14.36 -1.56 6.03
CA THR A 164 -14.24 -2.15 7.37
C THR A 164 -15.40 -1.74 8.27
N ASP A 165 -15.81 -0.49 8.20
CA ASP A 165 -16.94 0.06 8.96
C ASP A 165 -18.26 -0.59 8.49
N PHE A 166 -18.43 -0.76 7.19
CA PHE A 166 -19.57 -1.46 6.59
C PHE A 166 -19.66 -2.92 7.07
N ILE A 167 -18.56 -3.67 7.03
CA ILE A 167 -18.53 -5.06 7.54
C ILE A 167 -18.86 -5.10 9.04
N SER A 168 -18.36 -4.16 9.82
CA SER A 168 -18.62 -4.08 11.26
C SER A 168 -20.09 -3.79 11.55
N MET A 169 -20.72 -2.92 10.75
CA MET A 169 -22.14 -2.63 10.82
C MET A 169 -22.99 -3.87 10.48
N LEU A 170 -22.70 -4.56 9.38
CA LEU A 170 -23.41 -5.78 9.01
C LEU A 170 -23.26 -6.87 10.09
N LYS A 171 -22.11 -6.97 10.69
CA LYS A 171 -21.85 -7.92 11.79
C LYS A 171 -22.71 -7.61 13.00
N TYR A 172 -22.83 -6.34 13.39
CA TYR A 172 -23.71 -5.92 14.47
C TYR A 172 -25.18 -6.36 14.21
N PHE A 173 -25.69 -6.14 13.02
CA PHE A 173 -27.06 -6.59 12.66
C PHE A 173 -27.19 -8.12 12.67
N SER A 174 -26.14 -8.85 12.28
CA SER A 174 -26.19 -10.32 12.27
C SER A 174 -26.12 -10.96 13.67
N GLU A 175 -25.61 -10.23 14.67
CA GLU A 175 -25.52 -10.70 16.07
C GLU A 175 -26.82 -10.46 16.87
N ASP A 176 -27.65 -9.50 16.45
CA ASP A 176 -28.92 -9.14 17.12
C ASP A 176 -30.07 -10.13 16.78
N GLU A 177 -29.91 -10.95 15.71
CA GLU A 177 -30.88 -11.98 15.33
C GLU A 177 -30.64 -13.25 16.16
N THR A 178 -31.73 -13.79 16.74
CA THR A 178 -31.66 -15.09 17.47
C THR A 178 -31.28 -16.19 16.48
N GLU A 179 -30.14 -16.85 16.74
CA GLU A 179 -29.65 -17.96 15.91
C GLU A 179 -30.75 -18.93 15.54
N THR A 180 -31.04 -19.07 14.25
CA THR A 180 -31.86 -20.17 13.76
C THR A 180 -31.05 -21.47 13.87
N LYS A 181 -31.72 -22.60 14.08
CA LYS A 181 -31.03 -23.91 14.16
C LYS A 181 -30.69 -24.48 12.79
N GLU A 182 -31.00 -23.78 11.72
CA GLU A 182 -30.93 -24.26 10.34
C GLU A 182 -29.48 -24.07 9.78
N ASN A 183 -29.03 -25.06 9.06
CA ASN A 183 -27.83 -24.93 8.22
C ASN A 183 -28.27 -24.54 6.82
N ILE A 184 -27.45 -23.73 6.13
CA ILE A 184 -27.69 -23.38 4.75
C ILE A 184 -26.55 -23.82 3.85
N ASN A 185 -26.86 -24.02 2.58
CA ASN A 185 -25.91 -24.32 1.53
C ASN A 185 -25.88 -23.17 0.54
N ILE A 186 -24.69 -22.75 0.11
CA ILE A 186 -24.48 -21.69 -0.91
C ILE A 186 -23.79 -22.33 -2.10
N MET A 187 -24.39 -22.13 -3.28
CA MET A 187 -23.88 -22.61 -4.56
C MET A 187 -23.82 -21.48 -5.58
N PHE A 188 -22.93 -21.61 -6.55
CA PHE A 188 -22.89 -20.75 -7.73
C PHE A 188 -23.43 -21.53 -8.91
N ASN A 189 -24.65 -21.20 -9.33
CA ASN A 189 -25.34 -21.85 -10.43
C ASN A 189 -25.90 -20.79 -11.38
N ASP A 190 -25.83 -21.05 -12.69
CA ASP A 190 -26.35 -20.16 -13.74
C ASP A 190 -25.82 -18.70 -13.66
N GLY A 191 -24.54 -18.55 -13.26
CA GLY A 191 -23.89 -17.25 -13.15
C GLY A 191 -24.27 -16.44 -11.91
N LYS A 192 -24.93 -17.05 -10.90
CA LYS A 192 -25.37 -16.37 -9.68
C LYS A 192 -25.19 -17.24 -8.43
N LEU A 193 -24.97 -16.60 -7.30
CA LEU A 193 -25.05 -17.24 -5.99
C LEU A 193 -26.50 -17.57 -5.64
N GLN A 194 -26.72 -18.74 -5.06
CA GLN A 194 -28.03 -19.22 -4.65
C GLN A 194 -27.92 -19.88 -3.27
N ILE A 195 -28.96 -19.69 -2.45
CA ILE A 195 -29.05 -20.23 -1.09
C ILE A 195 -30.04 -21.40 -1.09
N TYR A 196 -29.65 -22.47 -0.41
CA TYR A 196 -30.49 -23.68 -0.24
C TYR A 196 -30.56 -24.06 1.23
N ASN A 197 -31.67 -24.68 1.64
CA ASN A 197 -31.80 -25.27 2.98
C ASN A 197 -31.05 -26.61 3.09
N GLU A 198 -31.18 -27.31 4.23
CA GLU A 198 -30.54 -28.61 4.47
C GLU A 198 -31.00 -29.70 3.49
N ASP A 199 -32.26 -29.62 3.03
CA ASP A 199 -32.88 -30.56 2.08
C ASP A 199 -32.57 -30.19 0.61
N MET A 200 -31.66 -29.23 0.38
CA MET A 200 -31.32 -28.73 -0.95
C MET A 200 -32.46 -28.09 -1.71
N GLU A 201 -33.49 -27.59 -1.01
CA GLU A 201 -34.53 -26.75 -1.59
C GLU A 201 -34.03 -25.29 -1.64
N LYS A 202 -34.32 -24.63 -2.77
CA LYS A 202 -33.87 -23.23 -2.97
C LYS A 202 -34.68 -22.30 -2.07
N ILE A 203 -33.96 -21.48 -1.31
CA ILE A 203 -34.55 -20.44 -0.47
C ILE A 203 -34.82 -19.20 -1.33
N SER A 204 -36.02 -18.61 -1.18
CA SER A 204 -36.35 -17.33 -1.82
C SER A 204 -35.58 -16.21 -1.16
N LEU A 205 -34.88 -15.39 -1.97
CA LEU A 205 -34.12 -14.27 -1.49
C LEU A 205 -34.99 -13.14 -0.96
N ILE A 206 -34.56 -12.47 0.08
CA ILE A 206 -35.22 -11.32 0.70
C ILE A 206 -34.64 -10.05 0.06
N SER A 207 -35.50 -9.27 -0.60
CA SER A 207 -35.07 -8.05 -1.31
C SER A 207 -35.44 -6.74 -0.58
N ASN A 208 -35.96 -6.80 0.66
CA ASN A 208 -36.60 -5.66 1.31
C ASN A 208 -35.86 -5.08 2.54
N VAL A 209 -34.59 -5.37 2.76
CA VAL A 209 -33.81 -4.67 3.77
C VAL A 209 -32.99 -3.61 3.03
N GLU A 210 -33.50 -2.40 2.96
CA GLU A 210 -32.75 -1.25 2.48
C GLU A 210 -31.75 -0.84 3.59
N PHE A 211 -30.49 -1.20 3.44
CA PHE A 211 -29.43 -0.45 4.12
C PHE A 211 -29.43 0.95 3.49
N SER A 212 -29.34 2.01 4.31
CA SER A 212 -29.30 3.36 3.78
C SER A 212 -28.10 3.48 2.83
N GLU A 213 -28.32 4.01 1.62
CA GLU A 213 -27.27 4.22 0.59
C GLU A 213 -26.05 4.99 1.12
N GLU A 214 -26.22 5.73 2.22
CA GLU A 214 -25.14 6.48 2.89
C GLU A 214 -24.12 5.60 3.64
N LEU A 215 -24.40 4.33 3.87
CA LEU A 215 -23.57 3.41 4.64
C LEU A 215 -22.83 2.38 3.79
N GLU A 216 -23.09 2.35 2.48
CA GLU A 216 -22.42 1.44 1.57
C GLU A 216 -21.13 2.06 1.01
N PRO A 217 -20.02 1.30 0.96
CA PRO A 217 -18.80 1.77 0.28
C PRO A 217 -19.09 2.10 -1.18
N SER A 218 -18.77 3.29 -1.62
CA SER A 218 -19.12 3.83 -2.94
C SER A 218 -18.59 3.02 -4.14
N GLU A 219 -17.63 2.12 -3.94
CA GLU A 219 -17.03 1.30 -4.98
C GLU A 219 -17.28 -0.21 -4.82
N LEU A 220 -17.98 -0.63 -3.75
CA LEU A 220 -18.20 -2.06 -3.49
C LEU A 220 -19.50 -2.53 -4.14
N ILE A 221 -19.38 -3.35 -5.17
CA ILE A 221 -20.51 -4.00 -5.84
C ILE A 221 -20.63 -5.44 -5.35
N TYR A 222 -21.79 -5.81 -4.74
CA TYR A 222 -22.07 -7.14 -4.20
C TYR A 222 -23.56 -7.48 -4.35
N ASP A 223 -23.97 -8.73 -4.08
CA ASP A 223 -25.38 -9.15 -4.11
C ASP A 223 -26.04 -8.93 -2.74
N GLU A 224 -26.70 -7.78 -2.59
CA GLU A 224 -27.42 -7.39 -1.37
C GLU A 224 -28.48 -8.40 -0.97
N SER A 225 -29.20 -8.99 -1.93
CA SER A 225 -30.27 -9.94 -1.66
C SER A 225 -29.75 -11.20 -0.97
N ILE A 226 -28.55 -11.65 -1.34
CA ILE A 226 -27.87 -12.78 -0.71
C ILE A 226 -27.45 -12.41 0.72
N ILE A 227 -26.79 -11.27 0.92
CA ILE A 227 -26.33 -10.84 2.24
C ILE A 227 -27.51 -10.64 3.18
N ASN A 228 -28.55 -9.92 2.77
CA ASN A 228 -29.76 -9.69 3.56
C ASN A 228 -30.45 -10.99 3.94
N SER A 229 -30.55 -11.95 3.01
CA SER A 229 -31.15 -13.24 3.28
C SER A 229 -30.38 -14.03 4.32
N ILE A 230 -29.03 -14.04 4.24
CA ILE A 230 -28.19 -14.77 5.22
C ILE A 230 -28.27 -14.12 6.59
N ILE A 231 -28.24 -12.78 6.68
CA ILE A 231 -28.36 -12.06 7.95
C ILE A 231 -29.72 -12.38 8.59
N THR A 232 -30.81 -12.29 7.83
CA THR A 232 -32.19 -12.58 8.33
C THR A 232 -32.37 -14.03 8.75
N ILE A 233 -31.80 -14.99 8.01
CA ILE A 233 -31.84 -16.43 8.36
C ILE A 233 -31.02 -16.69 9.62
N SER A 234 -29.95 -15.93 9.84
CA SER A 234 -28.97 -16.13 10.93
C SER A 234 -28.56 -17.60 11.12
N PRO A 235 -27.99 -18.25 10.10
CA PRO A 235 -27.78 -19.68 10.09
C PRO A 235 -26.73 -20.11 11.11
N LYS A 236 -26.92 -21.30 11.69
CA LYS A 236 -25.95 -21.92 12.57
C LYS A 236 -24.67 -22.30 11.80
N LYS A 237 -24.82 -22.72 10.55
CA LYS A 237 -23.70 -23.14 9.70
C LYS A 237 -23.99 -22.82 8.24
N ILE A 238 -22.96 -22.36 7.55
CA ILE A 238 -22.99 -22.07 6.12
C ILE A 238 -22.04 -23.04 5.41
N ILE A 239 -22.56 -23.83 4.48
CA ILE A 239 -21.75 -24.75 3.68
C ILE A 239 -21.61 -24.16 2.29
N MET A 240 -20.39 -23.82 1.91
CA MET A 240 -20.09 -23.23 0.59
C MET A 240 -19.63 -24.30 -0.39
N HIS A 241 -20.38 -24.47 -1.49
CA HIS A 241 -20.09 -25.41 -2.57
C HIS A 241 -19.50 -24.69 -3.77
N LEU A 242 -18.34 -24.02 -3.58
CA LEU A 242 -17.77 -23.07 -4.53
C LEU A 242 -16.42 -23.51 -5.14
N THR A 243 -15.91 -24.68 -4.75
CA THR A 243 -14.53 -25.11 -5.01
C THR A 243 -14.13 -25.14 -6.49
N LYS A 244 -15.08 -25.44 -7.39
CA LYS A 244 -14.83 -25.50 -8.85
C LYS A 244 -15.30 -24.25 -9.60
N SER A 245 -16.17 -23.46 -8.98
CA SER A 245 -16.82 -22.33 -9.65
C SER A 245 -16.20 -20.97 -9.31
N TYR A 246 -15.35 -20.89 -8.28
CA TYR A 246 -14.82 -19.62 -7.78
C TYR A 246 -14.04 -18.83 -8.85
N GLU A 247 -13.24 -19.51 -9.67
CA GLU A 247 -12.45 -18.86 -10.75
C GLU A 247 -13.36 -18.25 -11.84
N ASN A 248 -14.55 -18.83 -12.06
CA ASN A 248 -15.50 -18.44 -13.09
C ASN A 248 -16.57 -17.44 -12.59
N MET A 249 -16.51 -17.03 -11.31
CA MET A 249 -17.43 -16.05 -10.75
C MET A 249 -17.10 -14.65 -11.26
N ASP A 250 -18.16 -13.86 -11.44
CA ASP A 250 -18.02 -12.41 -11.63
C ASP A 250 -17.59 -11.70 -10.34
N ASP A 251 -17.23 -10.43 -10.46
CA ASP A 251 -16.72 -9.66 -9.32
C ASP A 251 -17.80 -9.45 -8.23
N ILE A 252 -19.07 -9.32 -8.62
CA ILE A 252 -20.21 -9.21 -7.68
C ILE A 252 -20.26 -10.44 -6.80
N SER A 253 -20.26 -11.63 -7.40
CA SER A 253 -20.31 -12.91 -6.68
C SER A 253 -19.08 -13.13 -5.79
N LYS A 254 -17.89 -12.76 -6.26
CA LYS A 254 -16.64 -12.83 -5.48
C LYS A 254 -16.69 -11.93 -4.26
N ASN A 255 -17.10 -10.67 -4.44
CA ASN A 255 -17.24 -9.71 -3.35
C ASN A 255 -18.28 -10.19 -2.32
N THR A 256 -19.42 -10.73 -2.79
CA THR A 256 -20.46 -11.29 -1.92
C THR A 256 -19.91 -12.44 -1.08
N VAL A 257 -19.16 -13.38 -1.66
CA VAL A 257 -18.51 -14.48 -0.94
C VAL A 257 -17.53 -13.95 0.10
N ASP A 258 -16.78 -12.92 -0.23
CA ASP A 258 -15.79 -12.27 0.65
C ASP A 258 -16.48 -11.62 1.87
N ILE A 259 -17.60 -10.92 1.65
CA ILE A 259 -18.42 -10.35 2.71
C ILE A 259 -18.96 -11.47 3.62
N ILE A 260 -19.54 -12.53 3.07
CA ILE A 260 -20.05 -13.66 3.85
C ILE A 260 -18.94 -14.27 4.71
N ASN A 261 -17.74 -14.48 4.13
CA ASN A 261 -16.59 -15.01 4.86
C ASN A 261 -16.17 -14.13 6.04
N LYS A 262 -16.25 -12.81 5.91
CA LYS A 262 -15.91 -11.87 6.99
C LYS A 262 -16.97 -11.77 8.07
N LEU A 263 -18.25 -11.89 7.70
CA LEU A 263 -19.38 -11.83 8.63
C LEU A 263 -19.51 -13.10 9.48
N PHE A 264 -19.31 -14.27 8.89
CA PHE A 264 -19.65 -15.57 9.49
C PHE A 264 -18.44 -16.49 9.62
N VAL A 265 -17.27 -15.94 9.98
CA VAL A 265 -15.96 -16.66 10.04
C VAL A 265 -16.08 -18.01 10.72
N ASP A 266 -16.74 -18.09 11.89
CA ASP A 266 -16.83 -19.30 12.71
C ASP A 266 -17.94 -20.27 12.27
N ARG A 267 -18.81 -19.84 11.34
CA ARG A 267 -19.97 -20.60 10.87
C ARG A 267 -19.78 -21.20 9.48
N ILE A 268 -18.72 -20.83 8.76
CA ILE A 268 -18.49 -21.23 7.36
C ILE A 268 -17.71 -22.55 7.28
N LYS A 269 -18.13 -23.40 6.35
CA LYS A 269 -17.42 -24.59 5.93
C LYS A 269 -17.42 -24.73 4.42
N PHE A 270 -16.24 -24.86 3.84
CA PHE A 270 -16.10 -25.15 2.41
C PHE A 270 -16.28 -26.65 2.17
N CYS A 271 -17.16 -26.99 1.25
CA CYS A 271 -17.34 -28.36 0.80
C CYS A 271 -16.34 -28.65 -0.32
N MET A 272 -15.57 -29.74 -0.14
CA MET A 272 -14.50 -30.09 -1.09
C MET A 272 -14.89 -31.19 -2.06
N ASP A 273 -15.87 -32.07 -1.73
CA ASP A 273 -16.07 -33.33 -2.47
C ASP A 273 -17.48 -33.94 -2.30
N CYS A 274 -18.55 -33.15 -2.46
CA CYS A 274 -19.90 -33.70 -2.51
C CYS A 274 -20.40 -33.87 -3.97
N GLU A 275 -21.58 -34.48 -4.14
CA GLU A 275 -22.19 -34.69 -5.48
C GLU A 275 -22.35 -33.34 -6.24
N TYR A 276 -22.69 -32.27 -5.55
CA TYR A 276 -22.85 -30.91 -6.12
C TYR A 276 -21.51 -30.23 -6.46
N CYS A 277 -20.40 -30.66 -5.84
CA CYS A 277 -19.06 -30.17 -6.15
C CYS A 277 -18.33 -30.97 -7.25
N LYS A 278 -18.84 -32.15 -7.61
CA LYS A 278 -18.24 -33.08 -8.59
C LYS A 278 -18.68 -32.83 -10.01
N GLY A 279 -19.72 -31.99 -10.23
CA GLY A 279 -20.30 -31.71 -11.53
C GLY A 279 -19.41 -30.91 -12.49
#